data_b13d8a506daa324d61b63ad3f8c9a14f
#
_entry.id   b13d8a506daa324d61b63ad3f8c9a14f
#
_cell.length_a   1.000
_cell.length_b   1.000
_cell.length_c   1.000
_cell.angle_alpha   90.00
_cell.angle_beta   90.00
_cell.angle_gamma   90.00
#
_symmetry.space_group_name_H-M   'P 1'
#
loop_
_entity.id
_entity.type
_entity.pdbx_description
1 polymer ?
#
loop_
_entity_poly.entity_id
_entity_poly.type
_entity_poly.pdbx_seq_one_letter_code
_entity_poly.pdbx_strand_id
1 'polypeptide(L)'
;KKIYGNGFYLFGIHADKDRRMDFLIQEKGCTPESASELIKIDENENISYGQKTRDTYHLSDFFLNLGCNNDYMKSTLQRFLELIFSNPHLNPTFDEFAMFMAFNSSVRSGDLSRQVGAVISKNKQIIATGVNDVPSFGGGLYWAEQNPQTGKVEDFSEGKDYKRGIDSNKNTQNEIIQEILRDSETHLSLGSEQKEKLEEILKSSKISDLTEFGRVVHAEMEAILA
;
A
#
# COMPACT_ATOMS: atom_id res chain seq x y z
N LYS A 1 -9.74 -12.15 -8.79
CA LYS A 1 -10.15 -10.92 -9.54
C LYS A 1 -9.95 -11.08 -11.05
N LYS A 2 -8.82 -11.60 -11.55
CA LYS A 2 -8.57 -11.72 -13.01
C LYS A 2 -9.59 -12.59 -13.75
N ILE A 3 -10.15 -13.61 -13.11
CA ILE A 3 -11.09 -14.56 -13.73
C ILE A 3 -12.54 -14.07 -13.62
N TYR A 4 -12.95 -13.63 -12.45
CA TYR A 4 -14.35 -13.30 -12.13
C TYR A 4 -14.66 -11.79 -12.17
N GLY A 5 -13.65 -10.93 -12.40
CA GLY A 5 -13.85 -9.48 -12.49
C GLY A 5 -14.56 -8.91 -11.28
N ASN A 6 -15.59 -8.12 -11.52
CA ASN A 6 -16.39 -7.44 -10.49
C ASN A 6 -17.30 -8.38 -9.67
N GLY A 7 -17.42 -9.64 -10.05
CA GLY A 7 -18.16 -10.65 -9.29
C GLY A 7 -17.36 -11.35 -8.20
N PHE A 8 -16.11 -10.94 -7.96
CA PHE A 8 -15.22 -11.53 -6.96
C PHE A 8 -14.91 -10.54 -5.85
N TYR A 9 -15.23 -10.92 -4.62
CA TYR A 9 -14.92 -10.18 -3.40
C TYR A 9 -14.01 -10.99 -2.50
N LEU A 10 -12.91 -10.39 -2.08
CA LEU A 10 -11.95 -10.99 -1.15
C LEU A 10 -12.17 -10.45 0.26
N PHE A 11 -12.35 -11.35 1.21
CA PHE A 11 -12.48 -11.02 2.63
C PHE A 11 -11.15 -11.18 3.35
N GLY A 12 -10.67 -10.12 3.96
CA GLY A 12 -9.58 -10.14 4.92
C GLY A 12 -10.14 -10.39 6.33
N ILE A 13 -9.77 -11.51 6.94
CA ILE A 13 -10.23 -11.83 8.30
C ILE A 13 -9.05 -11.63 9.24
N HIS A 14 -9.21 -10.74 10.21
CA HIS A 14 -8.22 -10.47 11.25
C HIS A 14 -8.63 -11.12 12.56
N ALA A 15 -7.67 -11.78 13.20
CA ALA A 15 -7.76 -12.23 14.57
C ALA A 15 -6.42 -11.96 15.26
N ASP A 16 -6.45 -11.50 16.50
CA ASP A 16 -5.25 -11.31 17.30
C ASP A 16 -4.46 -12.60 17.43
N LYS A 17 -3.15 -12.49 17.53
CA LYS A 17 -2.25 -13.64 17.59
C LYS A 17 -2.60 -14.57 18.75
N ASP A 18 -2.90 -14.01 19.91
CA ASP A 18 -3.24 -14.80 21.11
C ASP A 18 -4.51 -15.60 20.88
N ARG A 19 -5.54 -15.01 20.27
CA ARG A 19 -6.77 -15.71 19.91
C ARG A 19 -6.53 -16.83 18.89
N ARG A 20 -5.66 -16.62 17.90
CA ARG A 20 -5.27 -17.66 16.95
C ARG A 20 -4.54 -18.80 17.64
N MET A 21 -3.62 -18.48 18.56
CA MET A 21 -2.93 -19.47 19.39
C MET A 21 -3.90 -20.28 20.24
N ASP A 22 -4.79 -19.62 20.97
CA ASP A 22 -5.80 -20.27 21.79
C ASP A 22 -6.69 -21.22 21.00
N PHE A 23 -7.15 -20.79 19.83
CA PHE A 23 -7.96 -21.62 18.94
C PHE A 23 -7.20 -22.87 18.49
N LEU A 24 -5.94 -22.73 18.07
CA LEU A 24 -5.12 -23.86 17.62
C LEU A 24 -4.84 -24.84 18.76
N ILE A 25 -4.60 -24.35 19.99
CA ILE A 25 -4.31 -25.19 21.15
C ILE A 25 -5.58 -25.84 21.68
N GLN A 26 -6.64 -25.08 21.93
CA GLN A 26 -7.84 -25.54 22.64
C GLN A 26 -8.80 -26.30 21.72
N GLU A 27 -9.01 -25.81 20.48
CA GLU A 27 -9.98 -26.37 19.55
C GLU A 27 -9.37 -27.40 18.59
N LYS A 28 -8.07 -27.24 18.24
CA LYS A 28 -7.37 -28.11 17.29
C LYS A 28 -6.41 -29.08 17.97
N GLY A 29 -6.15 -28.91 19.28
CA GLY A 29 -5.27 -29.79 20.04
C GLY A 29 -3.79 -29.69 19.68
N CYS A 30 -3.37 -28.57 19.08
CA CYS A 30 -1.96 -28.34 18.75
C CYS A 30 -1.14 -28.07 20.01
N THR A 31 0.16 -28.45 19.98
CA THR A 31 1.09 -27.96 21.00
C THR A 31 1.40 -26.47 20.76
N PRO A 32 1.82 -25.72 21.79
CA PRO A 32 2.17 -24.30 21.64
C PRO A 32 3.24 -24.05 20.55
N GLU A 33 4.22 -24.94 20.43
CA GLU A 33 5.29 -24.86 19.44
C GLU A 33 4.72 -25.04 18.02
N SER A 34 3.90 -26.10 17.82
CA SER A 34 3.25 -26.38 16.55
C SER A 34 2.28 -25.27 16.13
N ALA A 35 1.52 -24.73 17.08
CA ALA A 35 0.63 -23.61 16.83
C ALA A 35 1.39 -22.33 16.38
N SER A 36 2.54 -22.05 17.02
CA SER A 36 3.41 -20.92 16.65
C SER A 36 4.00 -21.10 15.25
N GLU A 37 4.39 -22.32 14.90
CA GLU A 37 4.92 -22.62 13.57
C GLU A 37 3.86 -22.48 12.48
N LEU A 38 2.66 -23.00 12.71
CA LEU A 38 1.53 -22.85 11.79
C LEU A 38 1.17 -21.38 11.53
N ILE A 39 1.19 -20.55 12.57
CA ILE A 39 0.93 -19.09 12.40
C ILE A 39 2.03 -18.43 11.56
N LYS A 40 3.29 -18.80 11.75
CA LYS A 40 4.40 -18.27 10.94
C LYS A 40 4.29 -18.68 9.47
N ILE A 41 3.94 -19.93 9.19
CA ILE A 41 3.72 -20.44 7.84
C ILE A 41 2.56 -19.68 7.17
N ASP A 42 1.45 -19.48 7.87
CA ASP A 42 0.30 -18.72 7.35
C ASP A 42 0.65 -17.25 7.04
N GLU A 43 1.46 -16.62 7.87
CA GLU A 43 1.86 -15.23 7.65
C GLU A 43 2.80 -15.08 6.45
N ASN A 44 3.82 -15.90 6.34
CA ASN A 44 4.78 -15.86 5.22
C ASN A 44 5.58 -17.15 5.11
N GLU A 45 5.27 -17.97 4.14
CA GLU A 45 6.03 -19.16 3.83
C GLU A 45 7.19 -18.83 2.86
N ASN A 46 8.42 -19.19 3.24
CA ASN A 46 9.64 -18.87 2.48
C ASN A 46 9.83 -19.71 1.19
N ILE A 47 8.76 -20.17 0.57
CA ILE A 47 8.76 -20.93 -0.68
C ILE A 47 8.11 -20.07 -1.77
N SER A 48 8.62 -20.11 -2.98
CA SER A 48 8.16 -19.26 -4.10
C SER A 48 6.67 -19.38 -4.42
N TYR A 49 6.06 -20.52 -4.11
CA TYR A 49 4.62 -20.84 -4.25
C TYR A 49 3.93 -21.09 -2.91
N GLY A 50 4.56 -20.69 -1.80
CA GLY A 50 4.02 -20.83 -0.45
C GLY A 50 2.91 -19.82 -0.13
N GLN A 51 2.30 -19.99 1.04
CA GLN A 51 1.27 -19.09 1.53
C GLN A 51 1.87 -17.70 1.81
N LYS A 52 1.22 -16.66 1.28
CA LYS A 52 1.57 -15.24 1.45
C LYS A 52 0.35 -14.45 1.88
N THR A 53 -0.26 -14.86 2.97
CA THR A 53 -1.46 -14.22 3.51
C THR A 53 -1.21 -12.75 3.80
N ARG A 54 -0.04 -12.40 4.32
CA ARG A 54 0.36 -11.02 4.58
C ARG A 54 0.38 -10.16 3.32
N ASP A 55 0.86 -10.70 2.20
CA ASP A 55 0.95 -9.99 0.91
C ASP A 55 -0.42 -9.88 0.21
N THR A 56 -1.37 -10.75 0.53
CA THR A 56 -2.71 -10.76 -0.08
C THR A 56 -3.77 -10.06 0.77
N TYR A 57 -3.55 -9.94 2.08
CA TYR A 57 -4.51 -9.38 3.02
C TYR A 57 -4.94 -7.96 2.64
N HIS A 58 -4.01 -7.10 2.28
CA HIS A 58 -4.27 -5.71 1.86
C HIS A 58 -5.04 -5.59 0.53
N LEU A 59 -5.12 -6.67 -0.26
CA LEU A 59 -5.90 -6.73 -1.50
C LEU A 59 -7.37 -7.06 -1.26
N SER A 60 -7.76 -7.24 0.01
CA SER A 60 -9.14 -7.55 0.39
C SER A 60 -10.07 -6.38 0.11
N ASP A 61 -11.26 -6.71 -0.36
CA ASP A 61 -12.33 -5.74 -0.62
C ASP A 61 -13.11 -5.40 0.65
N PHE A 62 -13.01 -6.26 1.66
CA PHE A 62 -13.71 -6.11 2.94
C PHE A 62 -12.92 -6.77 4.07
N PHE A 63 -12.95 -6.16 5.25
CA PHE A 63 -12.22 -6.63 6.42
C PHE A 63 -13.15 -6.96 7.58
N LEU A 64 -12.96 -8.14 8.16
CA LEU A 64 -13.66 -8.61 9.35
C LEU A 64 -12.68 -8.78 10.51
N ASN A 65 -13.06 -8.28 11.68
CA ASN A 65 -12.29 -8.48 12.91
C ASN A 65 -12.99 -9.50 13.80
N LEU A 66 -12.37 -10.66 13.98
CA LEU A 66 -12.87 -11.72 14.86
C LEU A 66 -12.70 -11.40 16.37
N GLY A 67 -11.92 -10.35 16.71
CA GLY A 67 -11.77 -9.88 18.09
C GLY A 67 -13.06 -9.26 18.67
N CYS A 68 -13.99 -8.86 17.82
CA CYS A 68 -15.28 -8.32 18.24
C CYS A 68 -16.27 -9.41 18.65
N ASN A 69 -17.36 -9.00 19.28
CA ASN A 69 -18.47 -9.87 19.63
C ASN A 69 -19.12 -10.46 18.35
N ASN A 70 -19.65 -11.69 18.48
CA ASN A 70 -20.24 -12.42 17.35
C ASN A 70 -21.42 -11.68 16.68
N ASP A 71 -22.20 -10.92 17.43
CA ASP A 71 -23.35 -10.19 16.89
C ASP A 71 -22.89 -8.99 16.05
N TYR A 72 -21.82 -8.30 16.48
CA TYR A 72 -21.19 -7.25 15.68
C TYR A 72 -20.64 -7.82 14.37
N MET A 73 -19.96 -8.94 14.43
CA MET A 73 -19.40 -9.60 13.23
C MET A 73 -20.52 -10.01 12.25
N LYS A 74 -21.62 -10.60 12.75
CA LYS A 74 -22.77 -10.98 11.92
C LYS A 74 -23.42 -9.76 11.28
N SER A 75 -23.67 -8.70 12.05
CA SER A 75 -24.29 -7.46 11.54
C SER A 75 -23.41 -6.78 10.48
N THR A 76 -22.10 -6.77 10.69
CA THR A 76 -21.13 -6.21 9.74
C THR A 76 -21.11 -7.00 8.43
N LEU A 77 -21.11 -8.34 8.52
CA LEU A 77 -21.18 -9.21 7.35
C LEU A 77 -22.51 -9.06 6.60
N GLN A 78 -23.63 -9.03 7.33
CA GLN A 78 -24.94 -8.82 6.74
C GLN A 78 -25.01 -7.48 6.01
N ARG A 79 -24.57 -6.40 6.64
CA ARG A 79 -24.49 -5.06 6.01
C ARG A 79 -23.68 -5.11 4.72
N PHE A 80 -22.52 -5.76 4.72
CA PHE A 80 -21.71 -5.90 3.51
C PHE A 80 -22.46 -6.62 2.39
N LEU A 81 -23.13 -7.74 2.70
CA LEU A 81 -23.94 -8.49 1.73
C LEU A 81 -25.08 -7.62 1.17
N GLU A 82 -25.79 -6.89 2.01
CA GLU A 82 -26.87 -6.01 1.60
C GLU A 82 -26.37 -4.87 0.69
N LEU A 83 -25.18 -4.33 0.96
CA LEU A 83 -24.53 -3.33 0.06
C LEU A 83 -24.16 -3.93 -1.30
N ILE A 84 -23.59 -5.13 -1.35
CA ILE A 84 -23.25 -5.80 -2.60
C ILE A 84 -24.50 -6.07 -3.44
N PHE A 85 -25.59 -6.49 -2.80
CA PHE A 85 -26.86 -6.76 -3.48
C PHE A 85 -27.71 -5.49 -3.65
N SER A 86 -27.11 -4.32 -3.50
CA SER A 86 -27.69 -3.01 -3.81
C SER A 86 -28.99 -2.74 -3.06
N ASN A 87 -29.02 -3.01 -1.75
CA ASN A 87 -30.15 -2.62 -0.91
C ASN A 87 -30.31 -1.08 -0.95
N PRO A 88 -31.39 -0.54 -1.52
CA PRO A 88 -31.53 0.91 -1.75
C PRO A 88 -31.75 1.71 -0.45
N HIS A 89 -31.97 1.03 0.67
CA HIS A 89 -32.23 1.66 1.98
C HIS A 89 -30.97 1.73 2.86
N LEU A 90 -29.82 1.28 2.35
CA LEU A 90 -28.55 1.36 3.06
C LEU A 90 -27.71 2.54 2.56
N ASN A 91 -27.45 3.48 3.46
CA ASN A 91 -26.52 4.55 3.23
C ASN A 91 -25.15 4.21 3.84
N PRO A 92 -24.05 4.73 3.28
CA PRO A 92 -22.74 4.58 3.90
C PRO A 92 -22.69 5.27 5.26
N THR A 93 -21.92 4.71 6.18
CA THR A 93 -21.51 5.41 7.39
C THR A 93 -20.58 6.57 7.04
N PHE A 94 -20.34 7.48 7.99
CA PHE A 94 -19.38 8.56 7.74
C PHE A 94 -17.97 8.00 7.46
N ASP A 95 -17.55 6.98 8.18
CA ASP A 95 -16.21 6.39 8.00
C ASP A 95 -16.08 5.70 6.64
N GLU A 96 -17.10 4.97 6.19
CA GLU A 96 -17.15 4.37 4.86
C GLU A 96 -17.07 5.46 3.77
N PHE A 97 -17.82 6.55 3.94
CA PHE A 97 -17.78 7.69 3.01
C PHE A 97 -16.42 8.39 3.01
N ALA A 98 -15.84 8.65 4.20
CA ALA A 98 -14.54 9.29 4.33
C ALA A 98 -13.42 8.43 3.68
N MET A 99 -13.45 7.11 3.87
CA MET A 99 -12.50 6.20 3.22
C MET A 99 -12.69 6.16 1.70
N PHE A 100 -13.92 6.21 1.22
CA PHE A 100 -14.19 6.33 -0.21
C PHE A 100 -13.62 7.64 -0.78
N MET A 101 -13.77 8.76 -0.08
CA MET A 101 -13.20 10.04 -0.50
C MET A 101 -11.66 10.03 -0.46
N ALA A 102 -11.05 9.38 0.52
CA ALA A 102 -9.61 9.18 0.55
C ALA A 102 -9.13 8.34 -0.65
N PHE A 103 -9.82 7.24 -0.95
CA PHE A 103 -9.53 6.43 -2.13
C PHE A 103 -9.68 7.25 -3.43
N ASN A 104 -10.76 8.02 -3.58
CA ASN A 104 -10.93 8.88 -4.77
C ASN A 104 -9.82 9.92 -4.89
N SER A 105 -9.34 10.48 -3.78
CA SER A 105 -8.20 11.41 -3.80
C SER A 105 -6.94 10.74 -4.33
N SER A 106 -6.70 9.47 -4.02
CA SER A 106 -5.53 8.72 -4.49
C SER A 106 -5.45 8.57 -6.02
N VAL A 107 -6.58 8.62 -6.71
CA VAL A 107 -6.64 8.52 -8.19
C VAL A 107 -5.85 9.64 -8.88
N ARG A 108 -5.67 10.78 -8.20
CA ARG A 108 -4.89 11.91 -8.70
C ARG A 108 -3.39 11.70 -8.62
N SER A 109 -2.92 10.74 -7.81
CA SER A 109 -1.49 10.50 -7.59
C SER A 109 -0.77 10.13 -8.88
N GLY A 110 0.36 10.81 -9.10
CA GLY A 110 1.32 10.48 -10.16
C GLY A 110 2.52 9.69 -9.67
N ASP A 111 2.49 9.19 -8.42
CA ASP A 111 3.55 8.37 -7.85
C ASP A 111 3.66 7.01 -8.57
N LEU A 112 4.89 6.60 -8.89
CA LEU A 112 5.16 5.36 -9.61
C LEU A 112 5.11 4.11 -8.72
N SER A 113 5.21 4.29 -7.40
CA SER A 113 5.24 3.20 -6.41
C SER A 113 3.84 2.88 -5.90
N ARG A 114 3.20 3.85 -5.23
CA ARG A 114 1.91 3.69 -4.54
C ARG A 114 1.09 4.96 -4.70
N GLN A 115 -0.19 4.80 -4.95
CA GLN A 115 -1.15 5.89 -4.96
C GLN A 115 -1.87 5.91 -3.60
N VAL A 116 -1.67 6.97 -2.85
CA VAL A 116 -2.24 7.14 -1.50
C VAL A 116 -3.11 8.40 -1.48
N GLY A 117 -4.28 8.29 -0.88
CA GLY A 117 -5.14 9.43 -0.59
C GLY A 117 -5.42 9.52 0.90
N ALA A 118 -5.60 10.73 1.37
CA ALA A 118 -5.93 11.04 2.75
C ALA A 118 -7.12 11.97 2.84
N VAL A 119 -7.84 11.91 3.95
CA VAL A 119 -8.95 12.80 4.29
C VAL A 119 -8.77 13.28 5.71
N ILE A 120 -8.90 14.59 5.92
CA ILE A 120 -9.03 15.17 7.26
C ILE A 120 -10.50 15.51 7.49
N SER A 121 -11.04 15.06 8.61
CA SER A 121 -12.41 15.32 8.98
C SER A 121 -12.54 15.87 10.40
N LYS A 122 -13.59 16.66 10.63
CA LYS A 122 -13.99 17.17 11.92
C LYS A 122 -15.50 17.18 12.03
N ASN A 123 -16.04 16.65 13.13
CA ASN A 123 -17.48 16.61 13.36
C ASN A 123 -18.28 15.98 12.21
N LYS A 124 -17.78 14.87 11.65
CA LYS A 124 -18.36 14.19 10.47
C LYS A 124 -18.48 15.09 9.23
N GLN A 125 -17.57 16.03 9.08
CA GLN A 125 -17.42 16.84 7.85
C GLN A 125 -15.99 16.69 7.35
N ILE A 126 -15.82 16.47 6.06
CA ILE A 126 -14.52 16.48 5.41
C ILE A 126 -14.11 17.95 5.26
N ILE A 127 -12.93 18.28 5.79
CA ILE A 127 -12.34 19.61 5.72
C ILE A 127 -11.19 19.72 4.73
N ALA A 128 -10.45 18.62 4.52
CA ALA A 128 -9.39 18.58 3.53
C ALA A 128 -9.24 17.16 2.98
N THR A 129 -8.74 17.07 1.76
CA THR A 129 -8.31 15.84 1.11
C THR A 129 -6.88 16.01 0.65
N GLY A 130 -6.07 14.96 0.76
CA GLY A 130 -4.70 14.97 0.32
C GLY A 130 -4.39 13.76 -0.56
N VAL A 131 -3.33 13.88 -1.32
CA VAL A 131 -2.81 12.83 -2.19
C VAL A 131 -1.29 12.85 -2.17
N ASN A 132 -0.66 11.69 -2.26
CA ASN A 132 0.78 11.65 -2.42
C ASN A 132 1.14 12.01 -3.87
N ASP A 133 1.72 13.18 -4.04
CA ASP A 133 2.14 13.67 -5.36
C ASP A 133 3.29 14.68 -5.22
N VAL A 134 3.88 15.06 -6.34
CA VAL A 134 4.97 16.02 -6.38
C VAL A 134 4.39 17.43 -6.17
N PRO A 135 4.88 18.20 -5.18
CA PRO A 135 4.46 19.57 -4.97
C PRO A 135 4.90 20.47 -6.12
N SER A 136 4.03 21.39 -6.51
CA SER A 136 4.34 22.37 -7.56
C SER A 136 5.13 23.55 -7.00
N PHE A 137 5.94 24.16 -7.85
CA PHE A 137 6.60 25.41 -7.52
C PHE A 137 5.56 26.51 -7.27
N GLY A 138 5.65 27.15 -6.13
CA GLY A 138 4.70 28.18 -5.72
C GLY A 138 3.54 27.70 -4.85
N GLY A 139 3.45 26.40 -4.60
CA GLY A 139 2.45 25.78 -3.72
C GLY A 139 1.45 24.90 -4.46
N GLY A 140 0.76 24.05 -3.71
CA GLY A 140 -0.16 23.06 -4.24
C GLY A 140 0.54 21.95 -5.03
N LEU A 141 -0.21 21.23 -5.86
CA LEU A 141 0.25 20.11 -6.68
C LEU A 141 0.10 20.42 -8.16
N TYR A 142 0.85 19.70 -9.01
CA TYR A 142 0.68 19.78 -10.45
C TYR A 142 -0.65 19.18 -10.89
N TRP A 143 -1.34 19.89 -11.79
CA TRP A 143 -2.56 19.45 -12.45
C TRP A 143 -2.33 19.35 -13.96
N ALA A 144 -3.06 18.42 -14.58
CA ALA A 144 -3.15 18.42 -16.02
C ALA A 144 -3.98 19.63 -16.50
N GLU A 145 -3.49 20.33 -17.50
CA GLU A 145 -4.13 21.53 -18.05
C GLU A 145 -4.45 21.35 -19.53
N GLN A 146 -5.52 22.00 -19.99
CA GLN A 146 -5.83 21.98 -21.40
C GLN A 146 -4.91 22.96 -22.14
N ASN A 147 -4.14 22.44 -23.09
CA ASN A 147 -3.33 23.28 -23.97
C ASN A 147 -4.26 24.09 -24.89
N PRO A 148 -4.25 25.44 -24.80
CA PRO A 148 -5.16 26.28 -25.55
C PRO A 148 -4.94 26.23 -27.06
N GLN A 149 -3.78 25.80 -27.53
CA GLN A 149 -3.43 25.75 -28.95
C GLN A 149 -3.82 24.41 -29.59
N THR A 150 -3.67 23.30 -28.84
CA THR A 150 -3.94 21.96 -29.36
C THR A 150 -5.26 21.37 -28.88
N GLY A 151 -5.89 21.97 -27.86
CA GLY A 151 -7.07 21.44 -27.18
C GLY A 151 -6.85 20.16 -26.37
N LYS A 152 -5.62 19.64 -26.33
CA LYS A 152 -5.29 18.42 -25.59
C LYS A 152 -5.06 18.73 -24.12
N VAL A 153 -5.47 17.80 -23.25
CA VAL A 153 -5.14 17.83 -21.82
C VAL A 153 -3.75 17.22 -21.63
N GLU A 154 -2.85 17.97 -21.07
CA GLU A 154 -1.44 17.59 -20.90
C GLU A 154 -0.98 17.91 -19.48
N ASP A 155 -0.18 17.01 -18.91
CA ASP A 155 0.51 17.29 -17.66
C ASP A 155 1.80 18.10 -17.90
N PHE A 156 2.20 18.86 -16.89
CA PHE A 156 3.46 19.58 -16.91
C PHE A 156 4.62 18.59 -17.05
N SER A 157 5.51 18.80 -18.03
CA SER A 157 6.54 17.83 -18.45
C SER A 157 7.48 17.42 -17.33
N GLU A 158 7.87 18.36 -16.46
CA GLU A 158 8.78 18.13 -15.34
C GLU A 158 8.07 17.99 -13.98
N GLY A 159 6.76 17.94 -13.99
CA GLY A 159 5.92 17.88 -12.80
C GLY A 159 5.96 16.53 -12.11
N LYS A 160 5.06 15.66 -12.52
CA LYS A 160 4.86 14.35 -11.91
C LYS A 160 5.92 13.34 -12.32
N ASP A 161 6.25 12.41 -11.42
CA ASP A 161 7.31 11.42 -11.64
C ASP A 161 7.03 10.50 -12.84
N TYR A 162 5.76 10.13 -13.10
CA TYR A 162 5.42 9.34 -14.27
C TYR A 162 5.70 10.06 -15.60
N LYS A 163 5.62 11.39 -15.64
CA LYS A 163 5.97 12.19 -16.83
C LYS A 163 7.48 12.22 -17.07
N ARG A 164 8.25 12.25 -15.98
CA ARG A 164 9.72 12.16 -16.05
C ARG A 164 10.19 10.74 -16.36
N GLY A 165 9.37 9.72 -16.08
CA GLY A 165 9.73 8.32 -16.23
C GLY A 165 10.81 7.85 -15.25
N ILE A 166 11.06 8.62 -14.19
CA ILE A 166 12.13 8.37 -13.21
C ILE A 166 11.52 8.40 -11.81
N ASP A 167 11.61 7.29 -11.10
CA ASP A 167 11.42 7.23 -9.67
C ASP A 167 12.69 7.76 -8.99
N SER A 168 12.64 8.98 -8.46
CA SER A 168 13.80 9.66 -7.84
C SER A 168 14.38 8.84 -6.70
N ASN A 169 13.52 8.15 -5.92
CA ASN A 169 13.96 7.34 -4.80
C ASN A 169 14.77 6.12 -5.27
N LYS A 170 14.23 5.37 -6.26
CA LYS A 170 14.95 4.23 -6.85
C LYS A 170 16.23 4.63 -7.55
N ASN A 171 16.24 5.78 -8.20
CA ASN A 171 17.45 6.29 -8.84
C ASN A 171 18.55 6.54 -7.81
N THR A 172 18.24 7.24 -6.71
CA THR A 172 19.22 7.50 -5.65
C THR A 172 19.65 6.22 -4.92
N GLN A 173 18.74 5.27 -4.67
CA GLN A 173 19.11 3.95 -4.15
C GLN A 173 20.13 3.24 -5.06
N ASN A 174 19.90 3.25 -6.37
CA ASN A 174 20.84 2.66 -7.34
C ASN A 174 22.18 3.40 -7.38
N GLU A 175 22.18 4.73 -7.29
CA GLU A 175 23.41 5.53 -7.22
C GLU A 175 24.24 5.15 -5.98
N ILE A 176 23.62 5.03 -4.82
CA ILE A 176 24.28 4.58 -3.58
C ILE A 176 24.88 3.17 -3.76
N ILE A 177 24.11 2.23 -4.32
CA ILE A 177 24.59 0.87 -4.58
C ILE A 177 25.80 0.90 -5.53
N GLN A 178 25.74 1.66 -6.61
CA GLN A 178 26.83 1.76 -7.56
C GLN A 178 28.08 2.45 -6.98
N GLU A 179 27.91 3.41 -6.08
CA GLU A 179 29.01 4.03 -5.34
C GLU A 179 29.70 3.01 -4.44
N ILE A 180 28.94 2.25 -3.64
CA ILE A 180 29.49 1.19 -2.78
C ILE A 180 30.25 0.14 -3.61
N LEU A 181 29.71 -0.26 -4.77
CA LEU A 181 30.36 -1.23 -5.64
C LEU A 181 31.68 -0.70 -6.22
N ARG A 182 31.74 0.56 -6.63
CA ARG A 182 32.96 1.21 -7.10
C ARG A 182 34.04 1.31 -6.01
N ASP A 183 33.63 1.72 -4.82
CA ASP A 183 34.53 1.83 -3.68
C ASP A 183 35.08 0.45 -3.27
N SER A 184 34.22 -0.56 -3.26
CA SER A 184 34.60 -1.94 -2.95
C SER A 184 35.56 -2.51 -4.00
N GLU A 185 35.40 -2.20 -5.28
CA GLU A 185 36.31 -2.58 -6.34
C GLU A 185 37.70 -1.93 -6.17
N THR A 186 37.69 -0.65 -5.80
CA THR A 186 38.94 0.12 -5.62
C THR A 186 39.69 -0.30 -4.37
N HIS A 187 39.02 -0.53 -3.26
CA HIS A 187 39.67 -0.79 -1.97
C HIS A 187 39.82 -2.28 -1.62
N LEU A 188 38.95 -3.16 -2.15
CA LEU A 188 38.95 -4.59 -1.84
C LEU A 188 39.35 -5.47 -3.02
N SER A 189 39.63 -4.90 -4.20
CA SER A 189 40.03 -5.63 -5.42
C SER A 189 39.11 -6.79 -5.75
N LEU A 190 37.76 -6.59 -5.66
CA LEU A 190 36.76 -7.62 -5.87
C LEU A 190 36.76 -8.09 -7.35
N GLY A 191 36.71 -9.40 -7.54
CA GLY A 191 36.48 -9.98 -8.87
C GLY A 191 35.01 -9.83 -9.33
N SER A 192 34.76 -10.03 -10.62
CA SER A 192 33.44 -9.82 -11.25
C SER A 192 32.30 -10.61 -10.55
N GLU A 193 32.55 -11.88 -10.21
CA GLU A 193 31.57 -12.73 -9.52
C GLU A 193 31.23 -12.22 -8.10
N GLN A 194 32.24 -11.72 -7.38
CA GLN A 194 32.05 -11.16 -6.04
C GLN A 194 31.26 -9.84 -6.09
N LYS A 195 31.47 -9.05 -7.14
CA LYS A 195 30.77 -7.80 -7.39
C LYS A 195 29.29 -8.06 -7.65
N GLU A 196 28.95 -9.04 -8.50
CA GLU A 196 27.56 -9.43 -8.77
C GLU A 196 26.85 -9.90 -7.48
N LYS A 197 27.50 -10.75 -6.69
CA LYS A 197 26.95 -11.18 -5.40
C LYS A 197 26.73 -10.04 -4.41
N LEU A 198 27.67 -9.10 -4.36
CA LEU A 198 27.55 -7.91 -3.50
C LEU A 198 26.40 -7.02 -3.97
N GLU A 199 26.21 -6.84 -5.28
CA GLU A 199 25.09 -6.08 -5.83
C GLU A 199 23.74 -6.71 -5.47
N GLU A 200 23.60 -8.03 -5.56
CA GLU A 200 22.39 -8.76 -5.16
C GLU A 200 22.10 -8.58 -3.66
N ILE A 201 23.15 -8.67 -2.81
CA ILE A 201 23.01 -8.46 -1.35
C ILE A 201 22.56 -7.02 -1.07
N LEU A 202 23.15 -6.02 -1.71
CA LEU A 202 22.80 -4.61 -1.53
C LEU A 202 21.36 -4.33 -1.99
N LYS A 203 20.94 -4.87 -3.13
CA LYS A 203 19.57 -4.76 -3.64
C LYS A 203 18.52 -5.44 -2.76
N SER A 204 18.91 -6.47 -2.02
CA SER A 204 18.04 -7.16 -1.04
C SER A 204 18.16 -6.61 0.38
N SER A 205 19.03 -5.64 0.61
CA SER A 205 19.24 -5.01 1.91
C SER A 205 18.23 -3.89 2.19
N LYS A 206 18.30 -3.32 3.39
CA LYS A 206 17.49 -2.15 3.80
C LYS A 206 17.71 -0.89 2.96
N ILE A 207 18.74 -0.83 2.11
CA ILE A 207 18.93 0.26 1.15
C ILE A 207 17.71 0.36 0.22
N SER A 208 17.15 -0.77 -0.18
CA SER A 208 15.96 -0.83 -1.03
C SER A 208 14.66 -0.40 -0.32
N ASP A 209 14.68 -0.28 1.01
CA ASP A 209 13.55 0.18 1.81
C ASP A 209 13.60 1.69 2.10
N LEU A 210 14.68 2.38 1.74
CA LEU A 210 14.81 3.83 1.90
C LEU A 210 13.79 4.57 1.04
N THR A 211 13.06 5.51 1.62
CA THR A 211 12.01 6.30 0.94
C THR A 211 12.25 7.81 1.00
N GLU A 212 13.33 8.25 1.63
CA GLU A 212 13.63 9.65 1.93
C GLU A 212 14.02 10.49 0.71
N PHE A 213 14.37 9.84 -0.40
CA PHE A 213 14.83 10.51 -1.62
C PHE A 213 13.71 10.79 -2.63
N GLY A 214 12.47 10.46 -2.24
CA GLY A 214 11.28 10.74 -3.05
C GLY A 214 10.98 12.24 -3.15
N ARG A 215 10.45 12.66 -4.30
CA ARG A 215 9.96 14.04 -4.51
C ARG A 215 8.53 14.21 -4.03
N VAL A 216 7.85 13.11 -3.83
CA VAL A 216 6.43 13.03 -3.50
C VAL A 216 6.22 13.33 -2.03
N VAL A 217 5.31 14.23 -1.69
CA VAL A 217 4.87 14.45 -0.31
C VAL A 217 3.88 13.38 0.10
N HIS A 218 3.80 13.06 1.39
CA HIS A 218 2.78 12.15 1.91
C HIS A 218 1.38 12.77 1.79
N ALA A 219 0.38 11.93 1.50
CA ALA A 219 -1.00 12.38 1.34
C ALA A 219 -1.55 13.09 2.58
N GLU A 220 -1.18 12.63 3.77
CA GLU A 220 -1.57 13.26 5.04
C GLU A 220 -0.94 14.64 5.20
N MET A 221 0.31 14.81 4.79
CA MET A 221 0.99 16.10 4.83
C MET A 221 0.35 17.08 3.86
N GLU A 222 0.03 16.65 2.66
CA GLU A 222 -0.67 17.50 1.68
C GLU A 222 -2.05 17.90 2.21
N ALA A 223 -2.81 16.98 2.81
CA ALA A 223 -4.10 17.28 3.41
C ALA A 223 -4.02 18.27 4.58
N ILE A 224 -2.90 18.32 5.31
CA ILE A 224 -2.68 19.28 6.40
C ILE A 224 -2.33 20.67 5.84
N LEU A 225 -1.64 20.74 4.70
CA LEU A 225 -1.17 21.97 4.08
C LEU A 225 -2.20 22.61 3.14
N ALA A 226 -3.22 21.85 2.73
CA ALA A 226 -4.32 22.33 1.90
C ALA A 226 -5.31 23.18 2.69
#